data_b0ff366a9b71cbdc685738925d3531d8
#
_entry.id   b0ff366a9b71cbdc685738925d3531d8
#
_cell.length_a   1.000
_cell.length_b   1.000
_cell.length_c   1.000
_cell.angle_alpha   90.00
_cell.angle_beta   90.00
_cell.angle_gamma   90.00
#
_symmetry.space_group_name_H-M   'P 1'
#
loop_
_entity.id
_entity.type
_entity.pdbx_description
1 polymer ?
#
loop_
_entity_poly.entity_id
_entity_poly.type
_entity_poly.pdbx_seq_one_letter_code
_entity_poly.pdbx_strand_id
1 'polypeptide(L)'
;MADRFIEQSKEIANNFIQNIVFIDDKAYKNDMTNNAFSALDVSNVFAQSGKICAVYAPKSISDVNSYNTILNKADVVILDWYLDIEKEENQVEDPDADADNDDPRGEFTLKLISDLLSQTGMLKLLIVYTGETDLFEITNSIYQKVDQHSFHKGDCVIQSLNSKILVRAKKQNSETQFAHNPELKDKIVSYESLPTLIVEEFADMTNGLLSNFALS
;
A
#
# COMPACT_ATOMS: atom_id res chain seq x y z
N MET A 1 -7.74 29.77 11.58
CA MET A 1 -7.53 28.76 12.64
C MET A 1 -7.43 27.34 12.08
N ALA A 2 -8.31 26.93 11.16
CA ALA A 2 -8.25 25.59 10.55
C ALA A 2 -6.92 25.30 9.84
N ASP A 3 -6.41 26.24 9.05
CA ASP A 3 -5.16 26.06 8.30
C ASP A 3 -3.95 25.77 9.20
N ARG A 4 -3.84 26.49 10.31
CA ARG A 4 -2.74 26.26 11.27
C ARG A 4 -2.80 24.88 11.93
N PHE A 5 -4.00 24.37 12.18
CA PHE A 5 -4.19 23.03 12.74
C PHE A 5 -3.78 21.94 11.75
N ILE A 6 -4.14 22.11 10.48
CA ILE A 6 -3.76 21.18 9.40
C ILE A 6 -2.23 21.16 9.22
N GLU A 7 -1.60 22.32 9.21
CA GLU A 7 -0.13 22.41 9.11
C GLU A 7 0.56 21.73 10.29
N GLN A 8 0.10 21.97 11.52
CA GLN A 8 0.64 21.31 12.72
C GLN A 8 0.43 19.78 12.68
N SER A 9 -0.71 19.31 12.19
CA SER A 9 -0.96 17.88 12.04
C SER A 9 -0.03 17.23 11.02
N LYS A 10 0.25 17.90 9.90
CA LYS A 10 1.21 17.43 8.91
C LYS A 10 2.64 17.42 9.48
N GLU A 11 3.02 18.41 10.26
CA GLU A 11 4.34 18.46 10.92
C GLU A 11 4.49 17.30 11.91
N ILE A 12 3.47 17.05 12.73
CA ILE A 12 3.46 15.91 13.68
C ILE A 12 3.54 14.59 12.92
N ALA A 13 2.73 14.40 11.89
CA ALA A 13 2.75 13.20 11.04
C ALA A 13 4.12 13.01 10.38
N ASN A 14 4.70 14.08 9.86
CA ASN A 14 6.02 14.05 9.24
C ASN A 14 7.14 13.64 10.22
N ASN A 15 7.06 14.09 11.47
CA ASN A 15 8.03 13.73 12.50
C ASN A 15 7.80 12.31 13.06
N PHE A 16 6.56 11.84 13.07
CA PHE A 16 6.21 10.52 13.56
C PHE A 16 6.64 9.43 12.58
N ILE A 17 6.34 9.60 11.30
CA ILE A 17 6.63 8.61 10.25
C ILE A 17 8.13 8.61 9.95
N GLN A 18 8.80 7.53 10.27
CA GLN A 18 10.24 7.38 10.04
C GLN A 18 10.60 6.15 9.21
N ASN A 19 9.87 5.05 9.38
CA ASN A 19 10.18 3.76 8.78
C ASN A 19 9.13 3.35 7.77
N ILE A 20 9.53 3.30 6.51
CA ILE A 20 8.70 2.85 5.40
C ILE A 20 9.28 1.54 4.88
N VAL A 21 8.41 0.57 4.62
CA VAL A 21 8.77 -0.66 3.91
C VAL A 21 8.03 -0.69 2.58
N PHE A 22 8.78 -0.91 1.51
CA PHE A 22 8.28 -1.01 0.14
C PHE A 22 8.54 -2.41 -0.39
N ILE A 23 7.51 -3.12 -0.83
CA ILE A 23 7.61 -4.46 -1.40
C ILE A 23 7.16 -4.43 -2.86
N ASP A 24 8.08 -4.77 -3.76
CA ASP A 24 7.84 -4.82 -5.21
C ASP A 24 8.86 -5.79 -5.83
N ASP A 25 8.39 -6.86 -6.45
CA ASP A 25 9.25 -7.91 -7.04
C ASP A 25 10.12 -7.41 -8.19
N LYS A 26 9.76 -6.27 -8.78
CA LYS A 26 10.47 -5.64 -9.90
C LYS A 26 11.41 -4.52 -9.50
N ALA A 27 11.45 -4.13 -8.21
CA ALA A 27 12.20 -2.96 -7.75
C ALA A 27 13.71 -3.01 -8.06
N TYR A 28 14.29 -4.19 -8.19
CA TYR A 28 15.71 -4.40 -8.53
C TYR A 28 15.96 -4.91 -9.96
N LYS A 29 14.90 -5.06 -10.77
CA LYS A 29 15.05 -5.46 -12.17
C LYS A 29 15.49 -4.24 -12.99
N ASN A 30 16.61 -4.38 -13.73
CA ASN A 30 17.17 -3.31 -14.57
C ASN A 30 16.41 -3.10 -15.89
N ASP A 31 15.21 -3.61 -15.99
CA ASP A 31 14.39 -3.44 -17.20
C ASP A 31 13.66 -2.10 -17.17
N MET A 32 14.35 -1.07 -17.64
CA MET A 32 13.86 0.31 -17.74
C MET A 32 12.61 0.46 -18.64
N THR A 33 12.24 -0.57 -19.38
CA THR A 33 11.09 -0.51 -20.31
C THR A 33 9.76 -0.76 -19.59
N ASN A 34 9.78 -1.46 -18.45
CA ASN A 34 8.58 -1.89 -17.73
C ASN A 34 8.51 -1.40 -16.28
N ASN A 35 9.55 -0.76 -15.75
CA ASN A 35 9.55 -0.27 -14.38
C ASN A 35 9.41 1.25 -14.33
N ALA A 36 8.47 1.72 -13.52
CA ALA A 36 8.28 3.16 -13.28
C ALA A 36 9.41 3.77 -12.44
N PHE A 37 10.20 2.94 -11.74
CA PHE A 37 11.28 3.37 -10.84
C PHE A 37 12.18 2.18 -10.47
N SER A 38 13.35 2.49 -9.90
CA SER A 38 14.23 1.51 -9.26
C SER A 38 14.15 1.60 -7.74
N ALA A 39 14.61 0.55 -7.03
CA ALA A 39 14.74 0.58 -5.57
C ALA A 39 15.61 1.74 -5.08
N LEU A 40 16.65 2.09 -5.84
CA LEU A 40 17.54 3.20 -5.53
C LEU A 40 16.81 4.56 -5.62
N ASP A 41 15.99 4.76 -6.66
CA ASP A 41 15.22 5.98 -6.84
C ASP A 41 14.23 6.19 -5.70
N VAL A 42 13.48 5.14 -5.34
CA VAL A 42 12.55 5.16 -4.20
C VAL A 42 13.29 5.50 -2.91
N SER A 43 14.38 4.78 -2.61
CA SER A 43 15.15 5.02 -1.38
C SER A 43 15.68 6.45 -1.30
N ASN A 44 16.16 7.02 -2.43
CA ASN A 44 16.67 8.38 -2.49
C ASN A 44 15.56 9.43 -2.24
N VAL A 45 14.38 9.24 -2.82
CA VAL A 45 13.24 10.17 -2.62
C VAL A 45 12.83 10.20 -1.15
N PHE A 46 12.73 9.05 -0.50
CA PHE A 46 12.41 9.00 0.92
C PHE A 46 13.54 9.57 1.79
N ALA A 47 14.80 9.29 1.47
CA ALA A 47 15.96 9.87 2.18
C ALA A 47 16.00 11.40 2.08
N GLN A 48 15.67 11.99 0.92
CA GLN A 48 15.53 13.44 0.74
C GLN A 48 14.41 14.03 1.61
N SER A 49 13.40 13.23 1.93
CA SER A 49 12.29 13.60 2.83
C SER A 49 12.59 13.29 4.31
N GLY A 50 13.84 12.89 4.63
CA GLY A 50 14.27 12.58 6.00
C GLY A 50 13.70 11.27 6.55
N LYS A 51 13.33 10.31 5.69
CA LYS A 51 12.70 9.03 6.05
C LYS A 51 13.54 7.85 5.62
N ILE A 52 13.45 6.75 6.38
CA ILE A 52 14.09 5.48 6.01
C ILE A 52 13.09 4.68 5.19
N CYS A 53 13.45 4.31 3.97
CA CYS A 53 12.67 3.40 3.14
C CYS A 53 13.50 2.15 2.82
N ALA A 54 13.08 1.01 3.34
CA ALA A 54 13.64 -0.27 2.99
C ALA A 54 12.82 -0.88 1.84
N VAL A 55 13.47 -1.20 0.73
CA VAL A 55 12.84 -1.79 -0.45
C VAL A 55 13.18 -3.28 -0.48
N TYR A 56 12.19 -4.14 -0.65
CA TYR A 56 12.35 -5.59 -0.74
C TYR A 56 11.68 -6.13 -2.00
N ALA A 57 12.35 -7.07 -2.65
CA ALA A 57 11.82 -7.80 -3.79
C ALA A 57 11.75 -9.30 -3.43
N PRO A 58 10.59 -9.82 -3.03
CA PRO A 58 10.42 -11.22 -2.70
C PRO A 58 10.59 -12.08 -3.96
N LYS A 59 11.22 -13.24 -3.81
CA LYS A 59 11.38 -14.23 -4.88
C LYS A 59 10.66 -15.53 -4.57
N SER A 60 10.31 -15.75 -3.31
CA SER A 60 9.67 -16.98 -2.83
C SER A 60 8.61 -16.68 -1.78
N ILE A 61 7.73 -17.65 -1.52
CA ILE A 61 6.75 -17.60 -0.43
C ILE A 61 7.46 -17.47 0.92
N SER A 62 8.63 -18.10 1.08
CA SER A 62 9.43 -18.02 2.30
C SER A 62 9.89 -16.58 2.56
N ASP A 63 10.27 -15.82 1.52
CA ASP A 63 10.62 -14.40 1.66
C ASP A 63 9.42 -13.60 2.17
N VAL A 64 8.25 -13.77 1.57
CA VAL A 64 7.00 -13.09 1.98
C VAL A 64 6.72 -13.35 3.45
N ASN A 65 6.80 -14.60 3.89
CA ASN A 65 6.55 -14.96 5.29
C ASN A 65 7.59 -14.34 6.24
N SER A 66 8.85 -14.23 5.81
CA SER A 66 9.91 -13.63 6.63
C SER A 66 9.75 -12.11 6.83
N TYR A 67 9.09 -11.44 5.90
CA TYR A 67 8.92 -9.97 5.97
C TYR A 67 7.89 -9.53 7.03
N ASN A 68 7.00 -10.39 7.49
CA ASN A 68 6.00 -10.04 8.49
C ASN A 68 6.58 -9.31 9.71
N THR A 69 7.76 -9.73 10.19
CA THR A 69 8.41 -9.09 11.34
C THR A 69 8.82 -7.63 11.07
N ILE A 70 9.31 -7.34 9.86
CA ILE A 70 9.72 -5.98 9.47
C ILE A 70 8.49 -5.12 9.15
N LEU A 71 7.52 -5.68 8.46
CA LEU A 71 6.27 -4.99 8.12
C LEU A 71 5.52 -4.52 9.37
N ASN A 72 5.57 -5.32 10.42
CA ASN A 72 4.94 -4.96 11.69
C ASN A 72 5.61 -3.77 12.39
N LYS A 73 6.89 -3.56 12.16
CA LYS A 73 7.67 -2.45 12.73
C LYS A 73 7.64 -1.19 11.86
N ALA A 74 7.17 -1.27 10.64
CA ALA A 74 7.07 -0.12 9.74
C ALA A 74 5.89 0.77 10.12
N ASP A 75 6.07 2.08 10.04
CA ASP A 75 4.98 3.07 10.20
C ASP A 75 4.06 3.05 8.99
N VAL A 76 4.65 2.85 7.80
CA VAL A 76 3.96 2.77 6.52
C VAL A 76 4.47 1.56 5.74
N VAL A 77 3.54 0.83 5.12
CA VAL A 77 3.85 -0.28 4.22
C VAL A 77 3.30 0.01 2.84
N ILE A 78 4.16 -0.09 1.82
CA ILE A 78 3.80 0.06 0.41
C ILE A 78 3.98 -1.29 -0.26
N LEU A 79 2.96 -1.78 -0.94
CA LEU A 79 2.93 -3.10 -1.55
C LEU A 79 2.58 -2.98 -3.03
N ASP A 80 3.30 -3.64 -3.92
CA ASP A 80 2.77 -3.90 -5.25
C ASP A 80 1.59 -4.87 -5.15
N TRP A 81 0.58 -4.67 -6.01
CA TRP A 81 -0.56 -5.59 -6.05
C TRP A 81 -0.16 -6.95 -6.60
N TYR A 82 0.60 -6.96 -7.66
CA TYR A 82 1.05 -8.18 -8.30
C TYR A 82 2.50 -8.48 -7.93
N LEU A 83 2.70 -9.50 -7.10
CA LEU A 83 4.01 -10.03 -6.76
C LEU A 83 4.23 -11.34 -7.54
N ASP A 84 5.13 -11.32 -8.52
CA ASP A 84 5.52 -12.48 -9.31
C ASP A 84 6.49 -13.35 -8.49
N ILE A 85 5.94 -14.29 -7.77
CA ILE A 85 6.66 -15.15 -6.82
C ILE A 85 6.62 -16.59 -7.33
N GLU A 86 7.80 -17.22 -7.40
CA GLU A 86 7.90 -18.61 -7.76
C GLU A 86 7.13 -19.50 -6.76
N LYS A 87 6.16 -20.25 -7.26
CA LYS A 87 5.47 -21.26 -6.47
C LYS A 87 6.46 -22.39 -6.23
N GLU A 88 6.58 -22.87 -4.99
CA GLU A 88 7.37 -24.06 -4.69
C GLU A 88 6.76 -25.26 -5.44
N GLU A 89 7.56 -25.98 -6.22
CA GLU A 89 7.16 -27.09 -7.09
C GLU A 89 6.42 -28.25 -6.37
N ASN A 90 6.27 -28.21 -5.04
CA ASN A 90 5.68 -29.27 -4.21
C ASN A 90 4.25 -29.00 -3.75
N GLN A 91 3.60 -27.94 -4.16
CA GLN A 91 2.16 -27.83 -3.94
C GLN A 91 1.46 -28.66 -5.03
N VAL A 92 1.07 -29.88 -4.68
CA VAL A 92 0.14 -30.70 -5.45
C VAL A 92 -1.10 -29.84 -5.67
N GLU A 93 -1.30 -29.40 -6.91
CA GLU A 93 -2.55 -28.73 -7.30
C GLU A 93 -3.66 -29.71 -6.93
N ASP A 94 -4.53 -29.32 -6.02
CA ASP A 94 -5.76 -30.06 -5.73
C ASP A 94 -6.61 -29.98 -7.00
N PRO A 95 -6.80 -31.10 -7.74
CA PRO A 95 -7.54 -31.09 -8.99
C PRO A 95 -9.03 -30.74 -8.82
N ASP A 96 -9.51 -30.71 -7.58
CA ASP A 96 -10.89 -30.37 -7.21
C ASP A 96 -11.00 -28.96 -6.59
N ALA A 97 -9.92 -28.16 -6.57
CA ALA A 97 -10.04 -26.75 -6.22
C ALA A 97 -10.94 -26.07 -7.26
N ASP A 98 -12.16 -25.74 -6.82
CA ASP A 98 -13.16 -25.06 -7.64
C ASP A 98 -12.52 -23.88 -8.37
N ALA A 99 -12.60 -23.91 -9.70
CA ALA A 99 -12.09 -22.88 -10.61
C ALA A 99 -12.94 -21.59 -10.54
N ASP A 100 -13.42 -21.25 -9.36
CA ASP A 100 -14.14 -20.02 -9.10
C ASP A 100 -13.15 -18.86 -8.91
N ASN A 101 -12.81 -18.23 -10.04
CA ASN A 101 -12.53 -16.80 -10.21
C ASN A 101 -11.62 -16.08 -9.20
N ASP A 102 -10.77 -16.73 -8.44
CA ASP A 102 -9.73 -16.04 -7.67
C ASP A 102 -8.57 -15.69 -8.61
N ASP A 103 -8.53 -14.42 -9.00
CA ASP A 103 -7.40 -13.87 -9.73
C ASP A 103 -6.14 -14.03 -8.88
N PRO A 104 -5.20 -14.93 -9.22
CA PRO A 104 -4.04 -15.24 -8.40
C PRO A 104 -3.11 -14.04 -8.25
N ARG A 105 -3.35 -12.97 -9.02
CA ARG A 105 -2.50 -11.78 -9.08
C ARG A 105 -2.48 -10.94 -7.81
N GLY A 106 -3.33 -11.10 -6.87
CA GLY A 106 -3.32 -10.34 -5.62
C GLY A 106 -3.10 -11.18 -4.38
N GLU A 107 -2.96 -12.49 -4.51
CA GLU A 107 -2.99 -13.44 -3.39
C GLU A 107 -1.97 -13.13 -2.30
N PHE A 108 -0.71 -12.89 -2.68
CA PHE A 108 0.35 -12.62 -1.71
C PHE A 108 0.17 -11.27 -1.03
N THR A 109 -0.25 -10.26 -1.78
CA THR A 109 -0.51 -8.92 -1.23
C THR A 109 -1.72 -8.94 -0.31
N LEU A 110 -2.79 -9.66 -0.66
CA LEU A 110 -3.95 -9.86 0.22
C LEU A 110 -3.56 -10.58 1.53
N LYS A 111 -2.70 -11.59 1.45
CA LYS A 111 -2.17 -12.27 2.63
C LYS A 111 -1.38 -11.32 3.53
N LEU A 112 -0.45 -10.56 2.98
CA LEU A 112 0.33 -9.57 3.74
C LEU A 112 -0.56 -8.52 4.41
N ILE A 113 -1.57 -8.00 3.70
CA ILE A 113 -2.54 -7.04 4.24
C ILE A 113 -3.31 -7.69 5.39
N SER A 114 -3.82 -8.90 5.22
CA SER A 114 -4.58 -9.62 6.25
C SER A 114 -3.73 -9.86 7.50
N ASP A 115 -2.48 -10.31 7.33
CA ASP A 115 -1.55 -10.56 8.42
C ASP A 115 -1.23 -9.26 9.20
N LEU A 116 -1.03 -8.14 8.49
CA LEU A 116 -0.77 -6.83 9.10
C LEU A 116 -1.96 -6.30 9.90
N LEU A 117 -3.18 -6.46 9.37
CA LEU A 117 -4.40 -5.96 10.00
C LEU A 117 -4.87 -6.85 11.16
N SER A 118 -4.45 -8.11 11.21
CA SER A 118 -4.75 -9.01 12.34
C SER A 118 -4.09 -8.57 13.64
N GLN A 119 -3.06 -7.73 13.58
CA GLN A 119 -2.36 -7.21 14.74
C GLN A 119 -3.03 -5.94 15.25
N THR A 120 -3.64 -6.04 16.41
CA THR A 120 -4.42 -4.97 17.03
C THR A 120 -3.56 -3.88 17.65
N GLY A 121 -4.02 -2.63 17.58
CA GLY A 121 -3.56 -1.53 18.45
C GLY A 121 -2.51 -0.60 17.83
N MET A 122 -2.02 -0.84 16.63
CA MET A 122 -1.05 0.07 15.99
C MET A 122 -1.73 0.92 14.91
N LEU A 123 -1.34 2.20 14.86
CA LEU A 123 -1.70 3.05 13.74
C LEU A 123 -0.92 2.60 12.51
N LYS A 124 -1.62 2.26 11.42
CA LYS A 124 -0.99 1.66 10.23
C LYS A 124 -1.55 2.29 8.93
N LEU A 125 -0.65 2.83 8.13
CA LEU A 125 -0.95 3.24 6.75
C LEU A 125 -0.38 2.21 5.78
N LEU A 126 -1.26 1.67 4.94
CA LEU A 126 -0.93 0.71 3.88
C LEU A 126 -1.22 1.38 2.53
N ILE A 127 -0.34 1.22 1.57
CA ILE A 127 -0.54 1.72 0.20
C ILE A 127 -0.32 0.55 -0.75
N VAL A 128 -1.37 0.15 -1.45
CA VAL A 128 -1.25 -0.73 -2.62
C VAL A 128 -0.91 0.16 -3.80
N TYR A 129 0.34 0.06 -4.28
CA TYR A 129 0.91 0.91 -5.31
C TYR A 129 1.22 0.08 -6.55
N THR A 130 0.33 0.10 -7.52
CA THR A 130 0.27 -0.88 -8.61
C THR A 130 0.33 -0.27 -10.01
N GLY A 131 0.83 -1.05 -10.97
CA GLY A 131 0.72 -0.74 -12.39
C GLY A 131 -0.63 -1.10 -13.02
N GLU A 132 -1.50 -1.80 -12.26
CA GLU A 132 -2.82 -2.22 -12.74
C GLU A 132 -3.79 -1.04 -12.86
N THR A 133 -4.76 -1.16 -13.77
CA THR A 133 -5.73 -0.10 -14.06
C THR A 133 -7.03 -0.25 -13.27
N ASP A 134 -7.33 -1.44 -12.77
CA ASP A 134 -8.59 -1.80 -12.14
C ASP A 134 -8.58 -1.55 -10.62
N LEU A 135 -8.31 -0.30 -10.23
CA LEU A 135 -8.14 0.08 -8.82
C LEU A 135 -9.39 -0.18 -7.97
N PHE A 136 -10.58 -0.08 -8.57
CA PHE A 136 -11.82 -0.36 -7.86
C PHE A 136 -11.99 -1.85 -7.55
N GLU A 137 -11.65 -2.74 -8.49
CA GLU A 137 -11.68 -4.19 -8.27
C GLU A 137 -10.64 -4.61 -7.24
N ILE A 138 -9.43 -4.06 -7.30
CA ILE A 138 -8.41 -4.27 -6.28
C ILE A 138 -8.93 -3.84 -4.90
N THR A 139 -9.57 -2.66 -4.82
CA THR A 139 -10.15 -2.17 -3.57
C THR A 139 -11.26 -3.09 -3.06
N ASN A 140 -12.11 -3.61 -3.96
CA ASN A 140 -13.15 -4.58 -3.61
C ASN A 140 -12.56 -5.88 -3.09
N SER A 141 -11.55 -6.43 -3.75
CA SER A 141 -10.87 -7.67 -3.35
C SER A 141 -10.26 -7.54 -1.96
N ILE A 142 -9.61 -6.41 -1.66
CA ILE A 142 -9.08 -6.13 -0.33
C ILE A 142 -10.23 -6.03 0.70
N TYR A 143 -11.30 -5.30 0.38
CA TYR A 143 -12.42 -5.08 1.30
C TYR A 143 -13.14 -6.38 1.65
N GLN A 144 -13.19 -7.35 0.74
CA GLN A 144 -13.77 -8.67 1.01
C GLN A 144 -12.94 -9.52 1.99
N LYS A 145 -11.65 -9.23 2.12
CA LYS A 145 -10.72 -9.97 3.00
C LYS A 145 -10.55 -9.34 4.38
N VAL A 146 -11.01 -8.10 4.59
CA VAL A 146 -10.96 -7.42 5.89
C VAL A 146 -12.27 -7.56 6.64
N ASP A 147 -12.26 -7.34 7.96
CA ASP A 147 -13.48 -7.29 8.78
C ASP A 147 -14.34 -6.09 8.40
N GLN A 148 -15.38 -6.33 7.62
CA GLN A 148 -16.29 -5.30 7.10
C GLN A 148 -17.09 -4.57 8.20
N HIS A 149 -17.16 -5.10 9.41
CA HIS A 149 -17.78 -4.40 10.54
C HIS A 149 -16.90 -3.27 11.09
N SER A 150 -15.58 -3.43 10.97
CA SER A 150 -14.60 -2.48 11.48
C SER A 150 -14.05 -1.53 10.42
N PHE A 151 -14.22 -1.86 9.14
CA PHE A 151 -13.68 -1.10 8.02
C PHE A 151 -14.79 -0.49 7.16
N HIS A 152 -14.56 0.75 6.73
CA HIS A 152 -15.38 1.45 5.75
C HIS A 152 -14.64 1.53 4.42
N LYS A 153 -15.36 1.28 3.33
CA LYS A 153 -14.84 1.38 1.96
C LYS A 153 -15.31 2.66 1.29
N GLY A 154 -14.37 3.41 0.73
CA GLY A 154 -14.59 4.50 -0.21
C GLY A 154 -13.96 4.21 -1.57
N ASP A 155 -13.80 5.24 -2.40
CA ASP A 155 -13.17 5.16 -3.70
C ASP A 155 -11.66 4.97 -3.56
N CYS A 156 -11.16 3.78 -3.86
CA CYS A 156 -9.75 3.41 -3.74
C CYS A 156 -9.17 3.66 -2.34
N VAL A 157 -10.00 3.54 -1.31
CA VAL A 157 -9.63 3.66 0.10
C VAL A 157 -10.46 2.72 0.97
N ILE A 158 -9.81 2.10 1.96
CA ILE A 158 -10.45 1.31 3.00
C ILE A 158 -9.90 1.81 4.33
N GLN A 159 -10.77 2.12 5.28
CA GLN A 159 -10.36 2.76 6.52
C GLN A 159 -11.09 2.19 7.72
N SER A 160 -10.35 2.00 8.81
CA SER A 160 -10.85 1.73 10.15
C SER A 160 -10.45 2.86 11.10
N LEU A 161 -10.65 2.66 12.40
CA LEU A 161 -10.24 3.61 13.43
C LEU A 161 -8.72 3.85 13.43
N ASN A 162 -7.93 2.80 13.23
CA ASN A 162 -6.47 2.83 13.39
C ASN A 162 -5.70 2.41 12.14
N SER A 163 -6.39 2.07 11.05
CA SER A 163 -5.74 1.62 9.82
C SER A 163 -6.38 2.24 8.59
N LYS A 164 -5.55 2.61 7.62
CA LYS A 164 -5.99 3.13 6.34
C LYS A 164 -5.24 2.41 5.22
N ILE A 165 -5.97 1.93 4.23
CA ILE A 165 -5.42 1.29 3.04
C ILE A 165 -5.78 2.16 1.85
N LEU A 166 -4.79 2.57 1.09
CA LEU A 166 -4.96 3.32 -0.15
C LEU A 166 -4.61 2.43 -1.32
N VAL A 167 -5.40 2.49 -2.38
CA VAL A 167 -5.05 1.88 -3.67
C VAL A 167 -4.70 3.00 -4.64
N ARG A 168 -3.47 2.98 -5.17
CA ARG A 168 -2.92 4.03 -6.03
C ARG A 168 -2.23 3.43 -7.24
N ALA A 169 -2.42 4.05 -8.39
CA ALA A 169 -1.75 3.66 -9.62
C ALA A 169 -0.35 4.27 -9.70
N LYS A 170 0.61 3.48 -10.14
CA LYS A 170 1.95 3.94 -10.51
C LYS A 170 1.84 4.89 -11.71
N LYS A 171 2.39 6.09 -11.59
CA LYS A 171 2.57 6.97 -12.75
C LYS A 171 3.64 6.35 -13.65
N GLN A 172 3.21 5.62 -14.64
CA GLN A 172 4.05 5.15 -15.74
C GLN A 172 3.94 6.11 -16.93
N ASN A 173 4.72 5.88 -17.97
CA ASN A 173 4.58 6.59 -19.25
C ASN A 173 3.19 6.39 -19.91
N SER A 174 2.33 5.62 -19.30
CA SER A 174 0.98 5.25 -19.71
C SER A 174 -0.11 6.15 -19.09
N GLU A 175 0.08 7.47 -19.08
CA GLU A 175 -1.06 8.40 -18.89
C GLU A 175 -2.20 8.07 -19.87
N THR A 176 -1.88 7.40 -20.98
CA THR A 176 -2.84 6.88 -21.96
C THR A 176 -3.72 5.75 -21.42
N GLN A 177 -3.27 4.92 -20.48
CA GLN A 177 -4.10 3.83 -19.94
C GLN A 177 -5.26 4.33 -19.08
N PHE A 178 -5.07 5.44 -18.37
CA PHE A 178 -6.10 6.06 -17.54
C PHE A 178 -6.87 7.17 -18.24
N ALA A 179 -6.53 7.50 -19.48
CA ALA A 179 -7.15 8.57 -20.25
C ALA A 179 -8.67 8.37 -20.46
N HIS A 180 -9.15 7.13 -20.37
CA HIS A 180 -10.55 6.77 -20.53
C HIS A 180 -11.34 6.76 -19.21
N ASN A 181 -10.69 6.89 -18.05
CA ASN A 181 -11.36 6.95 -16.75
C ASN A 181 -10.91 8.19 -15.96
N PRO A 182 -11.64 9.33 -16.12
CA PRO A 182 -11.30 10.59 -15.47
C PRO A 182 -11.38 10.49 -13.92
N GLU A 183 -12.15 9.54 -13.38
CA GLU A 183 -12.31 9.35 -11.93
C GLU A 183 -11.03 8.78 -11.28
N LEU A 184 -10.15 8.19 -12.07
CA LEU A 184 -8.88 7.64 -11.57
C LEU A 184 -7.71 8.62 -11.66
N LYS A 185 -7.91 9.80 -12.25
CA LYS A 185 -6.82 10.75 -12.50
C LYS A 185 -6.12 11.20 -11.22
N ASP A 186 -6.87 11.40 -10.16
CA ASP A 186 -6.38 11.77 -8.83
C ASP A 186 -5.81 10.60 -8.03
N LYS A 187 -5.94 9.37 -8.54
CA LYS A 187 -5.39 8.15 -7.95
C LYS A 187 -4.04 7.74 -8.56
N ILE A 188 -3.62 8.43 -9.63
CA ILE A 188 -2.32 8.22 -10.25
C ILE A 188 -1.27 9.02 -9.49
N VAL A 189 -0.28 8.34 -8.95
CA VAL A 189 0.76 8.94 -8.09
C VAL A 189 2.14 8.58 -8.64
N SER A 190 3.03 9.56 -8.75
CA SER A 190 4.43 9.28 -9.02
C SER A 190 5.15 8.87 -7.73
N TYR A 191 6.20 8.06 -7.84
CA TYR A 191 6.96 7.62 -6.65
C TYR A 191 7.61 8.81 -5.92
N GLU A 192 7.94 9.90 -6.62
CA GLU A 192 8.46 11.13 -6.02
C GLU A 192 7.43 11.82 -5.11
N SER A 193 6.16 11.62 -5.37
CA SER A 193 5.06 12.20 -4.61
C SER A 193 4.64 11.37 -3.39
N LEU A 194 5.10 10.11 -3.29
CA LEU A 194 4.74 9.21 -2.18
C LEU A 194 5.05 9.77 -0.79
N PRO A 195 6.22 10.40 -0.53
CA PRO A 195 6.49 10.95 0.80
C PRO A 195 5.49 12.03 1.23
N THR A 196 5.06 12.87 0.30
CA THR A 196 4.05 13.91 0.56
C THR A 196 2.68 13.29 0.80
N LEU A 197 2.26 12.38 -0.08
CA LEU A 197 0.99 11.64 0.06
C LEU A 197 0.90 10.95 1.43
N ILE A 198 1.96 10.27 1.85
CA ILE A 198 2.03 9.54 3.12
C ILE A 198 1.80 10.50 4.31
N VAL A 199 2.45 11.64 4.32
CA VAL A 199 2.30 12.63 5.41
C VAL A 199 0.87 13.18 5.45
N GLU A 200 0.28 13.48 4.30
CA GLU A 200 -1.07 14.00 4.20
C GLU A 200 -2.12 12.99 4.67
N GLU A 201 -2.02 11.77 4.21
CA GLU A 201 -2.95 10.70 4.56
C GLU A 201 -2.82 10.27 6.03
N PHE A 202 -1.61 10.26 6.57
CA PHE A 202 -1.39 9.96 7.98
C PHE A 202 -1.89 11.09 8.90
N ALA A 203 -1.70 12.35 8.51
CA ALA A 203 -2.26 13.50 9.21
C ALA A 203 -3.79 13.45 9.23
N ASP A 204 -4.41 13.04 8.12
CA ASP A 204 -5.87 12.85 8.03
C ASP A 204 -6.35 11.73 8.98
N MET A 205 -5.67 10.60 9.03
CA MET A 205 -5.98 9.52 9.98
C MET A 205 -5.93 9.99 11.43
N THR A 206 -4.90 10.74 11.81
CA THR A 206 -4.74 11.25 13.19
C THR A 206 -5.76 12.31 13.54
N ASN A 207 -6.15 13.15 12.60
CA ASN A 207 -7.21 14.15 12.79
C ASN A 207 -8.58 13.49 13.04
N GLY A 208 -8.89 12.41 12.33
CA GLY A 208 -10.10 11.61 12.55
C GLY A 208 -10.14 11.02 13.97
N LEU A 209 -9.02 10.51 14.46
CA LEU A 209 -8.91 9.99 15.83
C LEU A 209 -9.13 11.06 16.88
N LEU A 210 -8.48 12.22 16.74
CA LEU A 210 -8.62 13.34 17.69
C LEU A 210 -10.07 13.90 17.72
N SER A 211 -10.75 13.94 16.58
CA SER A 211 -12.14 14.38 16.50
C SER A 211 -13.08 13.44 17.28
N ASN A 212 -12.84 12.14 17.19
CA ASN A 212 -13.62 11.13 17.90
C ASN A 212 -13.41 11.19 19.41
N PHE A 213 -12.19 11.49 19.87
CA PHE A 213 -11.91 11.69 21.30
C PHE A 213 -12.49 13.01 21.86
N ALA A 214 -12.62 14.04 21.05
CA ALA A 214 -13.20 15.33 21.47
C ALA A 214 -14.73 15.31 21.58
N LEU A 215 -15.40 14.30 21.00
CA LEU A 215 -16.87 14.14 20.99
C LEU A 215 -17.35 13.09 22.00
N SER A 216 -16.45 12.37 22.66
CA SER A 216 -16.73 11.39 23.71
C SER A 216 -16.51 11.99 25.11
#